data_5b9c8c8832b0deec56bb6cb200dc5028
#
_entry.id   5b9c8c8832b0deec56bb6cb200dc5028
#
_cell.length_a   1.000
_cell.length_b   1.000
_cell.length_c   1.000
_cell.angle_alpha   90.00
_cell.angle_beta   90.00
_cell.angle_gamma   90.00
#
_symmetry.space_group_name_H-M   'P 1'
#
loop_
_entity.id
_entity.type
_entity.pdbx_description
1 polymer ?
#
loop_
_entity_poly.entity_id
_entity_poly.type
_entity_poly.pdbx_seq_one_letter_code
_entity_poly.pdbx_strand_id
1 'polypeptide(L)'
;MQNTEKSTALLKQQEQTLREAVHYAVDMAQKAGATAEVAVTKVSGLSVSTRLQEIENVEFTNDGALGISVYLGNQKGNASTSDLSPEAIKNTVEAAISIAKYTSPDECAGLADYDLMAFDAPDLALYHAADIDVEKATALALETEQAALSYDKRIVNSEGAAFNSHTGVRVYGNTHGMLQSYLSSRYSLSCSVIAGVEDQLERDYEYTISRDLNQLESASWVGEHCAKKTLSRLQPQKMATQQVPVIFLNDVATGLISHLTAAISGGTYTVNQVFC
;
A
#
# COMPACT_ATOMS: atom_id res chain seq x y z
N MET A 1 5.74 -1.57 -25.89
CA MET A 1 4.33 -1.25 -26.24
C MET A 1 3.43 -2.50 -26.25
N GLN A 2 3.70 -3.58 -26.97
CA GLN A 2 2.84 -4.77 -26.99
C GLN A 2 2.66 -5.45 -25.63
N ASN A 3 3.69 -5.53 -24.78
CA ASN A 3 3.57 -6.11 -23.43
C ASN A 3 2.70 -5.26 -22.50
N THR A 4 2.81 -3.95 -22.59
CA THR A 4 2.05 -3.00 -21.78
C THR A 4 0.55 -3.04 -22.12
N GLU A 5 0.21 -3.10 -23.40
CA GLU A 5 -1.17 -3.24 -23.88
C GLU A 5 -1.78 -4.57 -23.43
N LYS A 6 -1.03 -5.66 -23.52
CA LYS A 6 -1.46 -6.99 -23.08
C LYS A 6 -1.69 -7.06 -21.57
N SER A 7 -0.80 -6.46 -20.78
CA SER A 7 -0.95 -6.36 -19.31
C SER A 7 -2.19 -5.55 -18.94
N THR A 8 -2.43 -4.42 -19.61
CA THR A 8 -3.60 -3.59 -19.37
C THR A 8 -4.91 -4.33 -19.74
N ALA A 9 -4.91 -5.07 -20.84
CA ALA A 9 -6.07 -5.87 -21.25
C ALA A 9 -6.39 -6.98 -20.24
N LEU A 10 -5.37 -7.65 -19.70
CA LEU A 10 -5.52 -8.66 -18.66
C LEU A 10 -6.09 -8.07 -17.36
N LEU A 11 -5.61 -6.90 -16.93
CA LEU A 11 -6.12 -6.22 -15.75
C LEU A 11 -7.59 -5.81 -15.92
N LYS A 12 -7.99 -5.34 -17.09
CA LYS A 12 -9.41 -5.02 -17.39
C LYS A 12 -10.30 -6.27 -17.38
N GLN A 13 -9.78 -7.40 -17.85
CA GLN A 13 -10.51 -8.66 -17.76
C GLN A 13 -10.66 -9.11 -16.30
N GLN A 14 -9.60 -8.99 -15.50
CA GLN A 14 -9.65 -9.25 -14.05
C GLN A 14 -10.65 -8.33 -13.36
N GLU A 15 -10.63 -7.03 -13.67
CA GLU A 15 -11.59 -6.07 -13.15
C GLU A 15 -13.04 -6.52 -13.34
N GLN A 16 -13.40 -6.97 -14.55
CA GLN A 16 -14.73 -7.46 -14.83
C GLN A 16 -15.10 -8.68 -13.97
N THR A 17 -14.21 -9.65 -13.86
CA THR A 17 -14.40 -10.83 -13.00
C THR A 17 -14.59 -10.44 -11.53
N LEU A 18 -13.79 -9.47 -11.03
CA LEU A 18 -13.92 -9.00 -9.66
C LEU A 18 -15.22 -8.22 -9.43
N ARG A 19 -15.69 -7.44 -10.40
CA ARG A 19 -17.00 -6.77 -10.35
C ARG A 19 -18.14 -7.76 -10.23
N GLU A 20 -18.09 -8.87 -10.98
CA GLU A 20 -19.08 -9.94 -10.90
C GLU A 20 -19.09 -10.62 -9.53
N ALA A 21 -17.90 -10.88 -8.95
CA ALA A 21 -17.76 -11.45 -7.62
C ALA A 21 -18.34 -10.54 -6.53
N VAL A 22 -18.04 -9.23 -6.59
CA VAL A 22 -18.60 -8.23 -5.65
C VAL A 22 -20.11 -8.13 -5.80
N HIS A 23 -20.60 -8.03 -7.03
CA HIS A 23 -22.04 -7.96 -7.29
C HIS A 23 -22.76 -9.19 -6.73
N TYR A 24 -22.21 -10.39 -6.96
CA TYR A 24 -22.77 -11.65 -6.45
C TYR A 24 -22.84 -11.65 -4.90
N ALA A 25 -21.77 -11.23 -4.22
CA ALA A 25 -21.73 -11.17 -2.76
C ALA A 25 -22.75 -10.16 -2.19
N VAL A 26 -22.85 -8.96 -2.81
CA VAL A 26 -23.83 -7.92 -2.42
C VAL A 26 -25.26 -8.41 -2.61
N ASP A 27 -25.58 -9.03 -3.76
CA ASP A 27 -26.91 -9.57 -4.07
C ASP A 27 -27.32 -10.67 -3.07
N MET A 28 -26.39 -11.54 -2.69
CA MET A 28 -26.64 -12.56 -1.68
C MET A 28 -26.96 -11.97 -0.31
N ALA A 29 -26.18 -10.98 0.13
CA ALA A 29 -26.43 -10.30 1.43
C ALA A 29 -27.81 -9.60 1.42
N GLN A 30 -28.14 -8.92 0.32
CA GLN A 30 -29.44 -8.25 0.16
C GLN A 30 -30.62 -9.23 0.17
N LYS A 31 -30.50 -10.38 -0.52
CA LYS A 31 -31.52 -11.45 -0.50
C LYS A 31 -31.71 -12.05 0.89
N ALA A 32 -30.67 -12.04 1.73
CA ALA A 32 -30.74 -12.47 3.11
C ALA A 32 -31.29 -11.38 4.07
N GLY A 33 -31.69 -10.22 3.55
CA GLY A 33 -32.25 -9.11 4.34
C GLY A 33 -31.20 -8.27 5.10
N ALA A 34 -29.93 -8.37 4.73
CA ALA A 34 -28.84 -7.59 5.31
C ALA A 34 -28.46 -6.39 4.41
N THR A 35 -28.05 -5.28 5.01
CA THR A 35 -27.23 -4.30 4.30
C THR A 35 -25.78 -4.75 4.31
N ALA A 36 -25.02 -4.46 3.26
CA ALA A 36 -23.65 -4.92 3.15
C ALA A 36 -22.79 -4.02 2.28
N GLU A 37 -21.50 -4.06 2.58
CA GLU A 37 -20.42 -3.57 1.72
C GLU A 37 -19.42 -4.69 1.46
N VAL A 38 -18.94 -4.74 0.23
CA VAL A 38 -17.98 -5.74 -0.23
C VAL A 38 -16.85 -5.04 -0.94
N ALA A 39 -15.63 -5.40 -0.60
CA ALA A 39 -14.45 -4.96 -1.32
C ALA A 39 -13.59 -6.16 -1.72
N VAL A 40 -13.09 -6.15 -2.95
CA VAL A 40 -12.09 -7.12 -3.41
C VAL A 40 -10.88 -6.37 -3.95
N THR A 41 -9.71 -6.89 -3.64
CA THR A 41 -8.45 -6.39 -4.17
C THR A 41 -7.67 -7.55 -4.79
N LYS A 42 -7.10 -7.33 -5.97
CA LYS A 42 -6.14 -8.23 -6.60
C LYS A 42 -4.90 -7.44 -6.92
N VAL A 43 -3.73 -7.91 -6.47
CA VAL A 43 -2.43 -7.25 -6.66
C VAL A 43 -1.45 -8.25 -7.25
N SER A 44 -0.71 -7.80 -8.25
CA SER A 44 0.45 -8.50 -8.80
C SER A 44 1.66 -7.60 -8.72
N GLY A 45 2.82 -8.15 -8.39
CA GLY A 45 4.04 -7.37 -8.20
C GLY A 45 5.31 -8.17 -8.46
N LEU A 46 6.39 -7.42 -8.62
CA LEU A 46 7.76 -7.91 -8.69
C LEU A 46 8.60 -7.11 -7.70
N SER A 47 9.30 -7.81 -6.82
CA SER A 47 10.30 -7.24 -5.92
C SER A 47 11.65 -7.86 -6.22
N VAL A 48 12.67 -7.04 -6.35
CA VAL A 48 14.07 -7.48 -6.47
C VAL A 48 14.88 -6.73 -5.44
N SER A 49 15.63 -7.45 -4.61
CA SER A 49 16.62 -6.87 -3.72
C SER A 49 18.02 -7.34 -4.05
N THR A 50 18.98 -6.43 -3.87
CA THR A 50 20.42 -6.68 -4.02
C THR A 50 21.12 -6.34 -2.72
N ARG A 51 22.24 -6.99 -2.46
CA ARG A 51 23.13 -6.67 -1.35
C ARG A 51 24.56 -6.95 -1.73
N LEU A 52 25.45 -5.95 -1.51
CA LEU A 52 26.87 -6.02 -1.86
C LEU A 52 27.08 -6.43 -3.33
N GLN A 53 26.27 -5.85 -4.23
CA GLN A 53 26.28 -6.06 -5.67
C GLN A 53 25.91 -7.48 -6.12
N GLU A 54 25.25 -8.24 -5.27
CA GLU A 54 24.68 -9.55 -5.63
C GLU A 54 23.14 -9.52 -5.44
N ILE A 55 22.44 -10.30 -6.24
CA ILE A 55 20.98 -10.47 -6.07
C ILE A 55 20.74 -11.26 -4.78
N GLU A 56 19.98 -10.68 -3.86
CA GLU A 56 19.62 -11.33 -2.61
C GLU A 56 18.27 -12.04 -2.71
N ASN A 57 17.28 -11.39 -3.34
CA ASN A 57 15.95 -11.96 -3.49
C ASN A 57 15.25 -11.48 -4.77
N VAL A 58 14.44 -12.37 -5.34
CA VAL A 58 13.47 -12.05 -6.40
C VAL A 58 12.14 -12.67 -6.02
N GLU A 59 11.13 -11.85 -5.86
CA GLU A 59 9.79 -12.26 -5.42
C GLU A 59 8.72 -11.78 -6.39
N PHE A 60 7.79 -12.69 -6.72
CA PHE A 60 6.58 -12.37 -7.46
C PHE A 60 5.38 -12.45 -6.53
N THR A 61 4.67 -11.35 -6.39
CA THR A 61 3.43 -11.27 -5.63
C THR A 61 2.24 -11.47 -6.57
N ASN A 62 1.28 -12.29 -6.17
CA ASN A 62 -0.01 -12.44 -6.86
C ASN A 62 -1.10 -12.76 -5.83
N ASP A 63 -1.48 -11.74 -5.06
CA ASP A 63 -2.38 -11.85 -3.93
C ASP A 63 -3.74 -11.20 -4.21
N GLY A 64 -4.75 -11.67 -3.49
CA GLY A 64 -6.06 -11.08 -3.55
C GLY A 64 -6.97 -11.62 -2.46
N ALA A 65 -7.90 -10.78 -2.04
CA ALA A 65 -8.93 -11.15 -1.09
C ALA A 65 -10.20 -10.34 -1.31
N LEU A 66 -11.34 -10.99 -1.06
CA LEU A 66 -12.65 -10.39 -0.94
C LEU A 66 -12.99 -10.30 0.54
N GLY A 67 -13.33 -9.10 1.01
CA GLY A 67 -13.86 -8.85 2.34
C GLY A 67 -15.30 -8.36 2.25
N ILE A 68 -16.15 -8.83 3.16
CA ILE A 68 -17.53 -8.38 3.30
C ILE A 68 -17.79 -7.93 4.73
N SER A 69 -18.46 -6.78 4.86
CA SER A 69 -19.12 -6.35 6.09
C SER A 69 -20.62 -6.41 5.87
N VAL A 70 -21.34 -7.10 6.73
CA VAL A 70 -22.80 -7.12 6.74
C VAL A 70 -23.36 -6.47 7.98
N TYR A 71 -24.55 -5.89 7.87
CA TYR A 71 -25.25 -5.22 8.93
C TYR A 71 -26.69 -5.74 9.00
N LEU A 72 -27.07 -6.26 10.18
CA LEU A 72 -28.42 -6.63 10.54
C LEU A 72 -28.94 -5.59 11.55
N GLY A 73 -29.59 -4.54 11.08
CA GLY A 73 -29.75 -3.32 11.87
C GLY A 73 -28.38 -2.76 12.25
N ASN A 74 -28.10 -2.60 13.53
CA ASN A 74 -26.84 -2.08 14.05
C ASN A 74 -25.84 -3.18 14.46
N GLN A 75 -26.11 -4.44 14.11
CA GLN A 75 -25.22 -5.56 14.39
C GLN A 75 -24.33 -5.83 13.19
N LYS A 76 -23.00 -5.75 13.36
CA LYS A 76 -22.01 -5.89 12.30
C LYS A 76 -21.35 -7.27 12.33
N GLY A 77 -21.23 -7.90 11.15
CA GLY A 77 -20.41 -9.11 10.95
C GLY A 77 -19.45 -8.93 9.79
N ASN A 78 -18.22 -9.40 9.95
CA ASN A 78 -17.18 -9.34 8.92
C ASN A 78 -16.67 -10.73 8.62
N ALA A 79 -16.41 -11.00 7.34
CA ALA A 79 -15.70 -12.20 6.90
C ALA A 79 -14.88 -11.89 5.63
N SER A 80 -13.92 -12.74 5.32
CA SER A 80 -13.09 -12.59 4.12
C SER A 80 -12.68 -13.94 3.54
N THR A 81 -12.36 -13.96 2.25
CA THR A 81 -11.84 -15.12 1.55
C THR A 81 -10.85 -14.70 0.46
N SER A 82 -9.84 -15.51 0.22
CA SER A 82 -8.96 -15.41 -0.95
C SER A 82 -9.46 -16.23 -2.14
N ASP A 83 -10.40 -17.15 -1.94
CA ASP A 83 -11.05 -17.93 -2.99
C ASP A 83 -12.28 -17.18 -3.50
N LEU A 84 -12.27 -16.82 -4.78
CA LEU A 84 -13.35 -16.10 -5.46
C LEU A 84 -14.35 -17.04 -6.19
N SER A 85 -14.31 -18.33 -5.90
CA SER A 85 -15.34 -19.25 -6.41
C SER A 85 -16.72 -18.88 -5.83
N PRO A 86 -17.81 -19.08 -6.58
CA PRO A 86 -19.16 -18.78 -6.10
C PRO A 86 -19.51 -19.46 -4.77
N GLU A 87 -19.01 -20.66 -4.54
CA GLU A 87 -19.22 -21.39 -3.30
C GLU A 87 -18.47 -20.76 -2.11
N ALA A 88 -17.20 -20.38 -2.28
CA ALA A 88 -16.42 -19.70 -1.25
C ALA A 88 -17.00 -18.32 -0.91
N ILE A 89 -17.43 -17.56 -1.90
CA ILE A 89 -18.11 -16.27 -1.70
C ILE A 89 -19.40 -16.49 -0.90
N LYS A 90 -20.22 -17.47 -1.29
CA LYS A 90 -21.45 -17.81 -0.55
C LYS A 90 -21.18 -18.12 0.90
N ASN A 91 -20.23 -19.02 1.18
CA ASN A 91 -19.86 -19.39 2.53
C ASN A 91 -19.37 -18.20 3.36
N THR A 92 -18.64 -17.29 2.72
CA THR A 92 -18.14 -16.06 3.35
C THR A 92 -19.28 -15.10 3.71
N VAL A 93 -20.25 -14.91 2.83
CA VAL A 93 -21.45 -14.10 3.10
C VAL A 93 -22.26 -14.69 4.24
N GLU A 94 -22.52 -16.01 4.23
CA GLU A 94 -23.25 -16.71 5.27
C GLU A 94 -22.54 -16.64 6.61
N ALA A 95 -21.19 -16.74 6.63
CA ALA A 95 -20.38 -16.57 7.84
C ALA A 95 -20.51 -15.16 8.41
N ALA A 96 -20.40 -14.12 7.56
CA ALA A 96 -20.54 -12.73 7.99
C ALA A 96 -21.94 -12.47 8.60
N ILE A 97 -23.00 -12.97 7.96
CA ILE A 97 -24.38 -12.88 8.47
C ILE A 97 -24.51 -13.61 9.80
N SER A 98 -23.92 -14.79 9.93
CA SER A 98 -23.95 -15.56 11.17
C SER A 98 -23.26 -14.79 12.30
N ILE A 99 -22.10 -14.18 12.05
CA ILE A 99 -21.39 -13.36 13.02
C ILE A 99 -22.26 -12.15 13.45
N ALA A 100 -22.86 -11.44 12.49
CA ALA A 100 -23.69 -10.27 12.78
C ALA A 100 -24.83 -10.60 13.75
N LYS A 101 -25.46 -11.77 13.64
CA LYS A 101 -26.57 -12.20 14.52
C LYS A 101 -26.18 -12.30 16.01
N TYR A 102 -24.89 -12.52 16.30
CA TYR A 102 -24.38 -12.70 17.66
C TYR A 102 -23.57 -11.50 18.18
N THR A 103 -23.33 -10.51 17.33
CA THR A 103 -22.59 -9.30 17.72
C THR A 103 -23.52 -8.33 18.46
N SER A 104 -23.01 -7.66 19.48
CA SER A 104 -23.76 -6.60 20.18
C SER A 104 -24.06 -5.44 19.22
N PRO A 105 -25.27 -4.84 19.32
CA PRO A 105 -25.60 -3.68 18.52
C PRO A 105 -24.67 -2.49 18.83
N ASP A 106 -24.29 -1.76 17.81
CA ASP A 106 -23.55 -0.51 17.90
C ASP A 106 -24.29 0.54 17.07
N GLU A 107 -24.77 1.59 17.72
CA GLU A 107 -25.57 2.64 17.06
C GLU A 107 -24.85 3.33 15.90
N CYS A 108 -23.51 3.27 15.88
CA CYS A 108 -22.69 3.82 14.82
C CYS A 108 -22.38 2.81 13.70
N ALA A 109 -22.80 1.55 13.82
CA ALA A 109 -22.57 0.53 12.80
C ALA A 109 -23.62 0.59 11.69
N GLY A 110 -23.15 0.71 10.43
CA GLY A 110 -24.00 0.75 9.25
C GLY A 110 -23.23 1.19 8.00
N LEU A 111 -23.91 1.15 6.86
CA LEU A 111 -23.41 1.85 5.67
C LEU A 111 -23.56 3.35 5.87
N ALA A 112 -22.69 4.12 5.22
CA ALA A 112 -22.89 5.57 5.10
C ALA A 112 -24.20 5.84 4.34
N ASP A 113 -24.82 7.00 4.60
CA ASP A 113 -26.08 7.38 3.98
C ASP A 113 -25.97 7.42 2.45
N TYR A 114 -27.05 7.08 1.77
CA TYR A 114 -27.09 7.02 0.31
C TYR A 114 -26.57 8.29 -0.37
N ASP A 115 -26.92 9.45 0.16
CA ASP A 115 -26.53 10.77 -0.38
C ASP A 115 -25.02 11.07 -0.24
N LEU A 116 -24.31 10.28 0.59
CA LEU A 116 -22.85 10.38 0.75
C LEU A 116 -22.08 9.44 -0.17
N MET A 117 -22.77 8.65 -1.02
CA MET A 117 -22.13 7.70 -1.93
C MET A 117 -21.57 8.39 -3.16
N ALA A 118 -20.31 8.12 -3.50
CA ALA A 118 -19.63 8.64 -4.69
C ALA A 118 -19.94 7.74 -5.92
N PHE A 119 -21.17 7.82 -6.44
CA PHE A 119 -21.56 7.06 -7.63
C PHE A 119 -20.79 7.49 -8.89
N ASP A 120 -20.41 8.75 -8.99
CA ASP A 120 -19.65 9.36 -10.08
C ASP A 120 -18.22 9.69 -9.60
N ALA A 121 -17.43 8.67 -9.29
CA ALA A 121 -16.04 8.87 -8.90
C ALA A 121 -15.20 9.36 -10.11
N PRO A 122 -14.41 10.43 -10.00
CA PRO A 122 -13.55 10.89 -11.08
C PRO A 122 -12.42 9.89 -11.34
N ASP A 123 -11.92 9.85 -12.57
CA ASP A 123 -10.66 9.16 -12.87
C ASP A 123 -9.51 9.90 -12.18
N LEU A 124 -8.86 9.24 -11.24
CA LEU A 124 -7.73 9.78 -10.48
C LEU A 124 -6.38 9.46 -11.11
N ALA A 125 -6.36 8.91 -12.33
CA ALA A 125 -5.14 8.51 -13.05
C ALA A 125 -4.17 7.68 -12.19
N LEU A 126 -4.68 6.67 -11.49
CA LEU A 126 -3.88 5.89 -10.52
C LEU A 126 -3.06 4.77 -11.17
N TYR A 127 -3.29 4.47 -12.44
CA TYR A 127 -2.65 3.37 -13.15
C TYR A 127 -1.81 3.89 -14.33
N HIS A 128 -0.52 3.57 -14.30
CA HIS A 128 0.44 3.82 -15.36
C HIS A 128 1.14 2.51 -15.68
N ALA A 129 0.84 1.96 -16.85
CA ALA A 129 1.42 0.70 -17.28
C ALA A 129 2.92 0.85 -17.56
N ALA A 130 3.73 -0.08 -17.06
CA ALA A 130 5.15 -0.13 -17.35
C ALA A 130 5.57 -1.54 -17.78
N ASP A 131 6.57 -1.59 -18.65
CA ASP A 131 7.20 -2.83 -19.09
C ASP A 131 8.48 -3.04 -18.28
N ILE A 132 8.32 -3.67 -17.11
CA ILE A 132 9.41 -4.01 -16.19
C ILE A 132 9.46 -5.52 -15.99
N ASP A 133 10.65 -6.07 -16.15
CA ASP A 133 10.99 -7.48 -15.94
C ASP A 133 12.05 -7.60 -14.84
N VAL A 134 12.41 -8.84 -14.50
CA VAL A 134 13.41 -9.12 -13.47
C VAL A 134 14.78 -8.52 -13.84
N GLU A 135 15.16 -8.56 -15.12
CA GLU A 135 16.44 -8.07 -15.58
C GLU A 135 16.56 -6.55 -15.40
N LYS A 136 15.54 -5.79 -15.82
CA LYS A 136 15.49 -4.34 -15.63
C LYS A 136 15.40 -3.95 -14.15
N ALA A 137 14.58 -4.66 -13.37
CA ALA A 137 14.45 -4.42 -11.93
C ALA A 137 15.78 -4.66 -11.20
N THR A 138 16.49 -5.74 -11.56
CA THR A 138 17.83 -6.07 -11.05
C THR A 138 18.84 -4.99 -11.42
N ALA A 139 18.84 -4.55 -12.67
CA ALA A 139 19.76 -3.51 -13.12
C ALA A 139 19.58 -2.19 -12.34
N LEU A 140 18.33 -1.78 -12.10
CA LEU A 140 18.01 -0.60 -11.29
C LEU A 140 18.50 -0.74 -9.84
N ALA A 141 18.29 -1.89 -9.20
CA ALA A 141 18.72 -2.13 -7.84
C ALA A 141 20.26 -2.14 -7.73
N LEU A 142 20.97 -2.85 -8.63
CA LEU A 142 22.43 -2.88 -8.66
C LEU A 142 23.04 -1.49 -8.91
N GLU A 143 22.51 -0.73 -9.88
CA GLU A 143 22.97 0.62 -10.16
C GLU A 143 22.80 1.54 -8.95
N THR A 144 21.68 1.44 -8.26
CA THR A 144 21.40 2.23 -7.06
C THR A 144 22.39 1.94 -5.95
N GLU A 145 22.61 0.66 -5.66
CA GLU A 145 23.57 0.25 -4.63
C GLU A 145 24.99 0.62 -4.98
N GLN A 146 25.39 0.42 -6.25
CA GLN A 146 26.72 0.81 -6.74
C GLN A 146 26.98 2.31 -6.61
N ALA A 147 26.00 3.15 -6.93
CA ALA A 147 26.10 4.60 -6.78
C ALA A 147 26.33 4.99 -5.31
N ALA A 148 25.63 4.33 -4.39
CA ALA A 148 25.81 4.57 -2.96
C ALA A 148 27.19 4.11 -2.46
N LEU A 149 27.62 2.89 -2.78
CA LEU A 149 28.89 2.32 -2.33
C LEU A 149 30.11 3.07 -2.86
N SER A 150 30.03 3.57 -4.08
CA SER A 150 31.16 4.30 -4.71
C SER A 150 31.22 5.78 -4.37
N TYR A 151 30.23 6.33 -3.65
CA TYR A 151 30.13 7.75 -3.36
C TYR A 151 31.26 8.29 -2.46
N ASP A 152 31.60 7.56 -1.39
CA ASP A 152 32.65 7.95 -0.44
C ASP A 152 33.21 6.69 0.25
N LYS A 153 34.52 6.67 0.48
CA LYS A 153 35.23 5.56 1.16
C LYS A 153 34.74 5.27 2.58
N ARG A 154 34.03 6.21 3.20
CA ARG A 154 33.43 6.03 4.53
C ARG A 154 32.12 5.26 4.47
N ILE A 155 31.55 5.01 3.30
CA ILE A 155 30.47 4.02 3.13
C ILE A 155 31.13 2.64 3.19
N VAL A 156 30.95 1.97 4.31
CA VAL A 156 31.69 0.74 4.64
C VAL A 156 30.87 -0.53 4.47
N ASN A 157 29.54 -0.39 4.35
CA ASN A 157 28.66 -1.54 4.13
C ASN A 157 27.34 -1.10 3.47
N SER A 158 26.60 -2.09 2.96
CA SER A 158 25.27 -1.92 2.39
C SER A 158 24.29 -2.88 3.06
N GLU A 159 23.09 -2.40 3.35
CA GLU A 159 21.93 -3.25 3.65
C GLU A 159 21.15 -3.61 2.39
N GLY A 160 21.58 -3.07 1.25
CA GLY A 160 21.06 -3.37 -0.05
C GLY A 160 20.27 -2.24 -0.70
N ALA A 161 19.91 -2.50 -1.93
CA ALA A 161 18.93 -1.73 -2.68
C ALA A 161 17.77 -2.62 -3.12
N ALA A 162 16.60 -2.05 -3.29
CA ALA A 162 15.43 -2.80 -3.73
C ALA A 162 14.59 -2.02 -4.72
N PHE A 163 14.17 -2.70 -5.78
CA PHE A 163 13.13 -2.23 -6.69
C PHE A 163 11.85 -3.00 -6.44
N ASN A 164 10.72 -2.29 -6.37
CA ASN A 164 9.41 -2.92 -6.22
C ASN A 164 8.43 -2.33 -7.25
N SER A 165 7.63 -3.20 -7.83
CA SER A 165 6.50 -2.84 -8.67
C SER A 165 5.25 -3.56 -8.19
N HIS A 166 4.13 -2.83 -8.13
CA HIS A 166 2.82 -3.39 -7.83
C HIS A 166 1.80 -2.81 -8.79
N THR A 167 0.99 -3.67 -9.36
CA THR A 167 -0.20 -3.29 -10.12
C THR A 167 -1.40 -4.00 -9.54
N GLY A 168 -2.53 -3.34 -9.47
CA GLY A 168 -3.70 -3.93 -8.85
C GLY A 168 -5.01 -3.38 -9.36
N VAL A 169 -6.03 -4.18 -9.10
CA VAL A 169 -7.44 -3.86 -9.28
C VAL A 169 -8.10 -3.86 -7.93
N ARG A 170 -8.88 -2.83 -7.65
CA ARG A 170 -9.78 -2.81 -6.50
C ARG A 170 -11.20 -2.57 -6.97
N VAL A 171 -12.14 -3.36 -6.45
CA VAL A 171 -13.57 -3.18 -6.66
C VAL A 171 -14.25 -3.04 -5.31
N TYR A 172 -15.17 -2.10 -5.21
CA TYR A 172 -16.04 -1.89 -4.07
C TYR A 172 -17.49 -1.88 -4.54
N GLY A 173 -18.35 -2.52 -3.79
CA GLY A 173 -19.81 -2.47 -3.99
C GLY A 173 -20.57 -2.56 -2.69
N ASN A 174 -21.81 -2.07 -2.68
CA ASN A 174 -22.67 -2.12 -1.51
C ASN A 174 -24.15 -2.24 -1.86
N THR A 175 -24.98 -2.49 -0.87
CA THR A 175 -26.44 -2.66 -1.04
C THR A 175 -27.21 -1.37 -1.39
N HIS A 176 -26.56 -0.21 -1.42
CA HIS A 176 -27.11 1.03 -2.00
C HIS A 176 -26.99 1.08 -3.54
N GLY A 177 -26.44 0.02 -4.16
CA GLY A 177 -26.26 -0.07 -5.62
C GLY A 177 -24.93 0.53 -6.11
N MET A 178 -24.05 0.97 -5.24
CA MET A 178 -22.71 1.40 -5.62
C MET A 178 -21.90 0.17 -6.07
N LEU A 179 -21.23 0.28 -7.22
CA LEU A 179 -20.27 -0.69 -7.74
C LEU A 179 -19.20 0.06 -8.52
N GLN A 180 -18.10 0.38 -7.86
CA GLN A 180 -16.99 1.15 -8.40
C GLN A 180 -15.69 0.34 -8.38
N SER A 181 -14.81 0.63 -9.34
CA SER A 181 -13.52 -0.02 -9.45
C SER A 181 -12.46 0.96 -9.92
N TYR A 182 -11.21 0.66 -9.58
CA TYR A 182 -10.07 1.36 -10.14
C TYR A 182 -8.87 0.44 -10.28
N LEU A 183 -8.06 0.73 -11.29
CA LEU A 183 -6.73 0.17 -11.46
C LEU A 183 -5.71 1.07 -10.77
N SER A 184 -4.64 0.48 -10.28
CA SER A 184 -3.53 1.25 -9.70
C SER A 184 -2.19 0.61 -9.99
N SER A 185 -1.16 1.44 -10.05
CA SER A 185 0.23 1.03 -10.11
C SER A 185 1.04 1.76 -9.05
N ARG A 186 2.15 1.16 -8.66
CA ARG A 186 3.12 1.74 -7.73
C ARG A 186 4.49 1.15 -8.01
N TYR A 187 5.47 2.03 -8.17
CA TYR A 187 6.87 1.69 -8.38
C TYR A 187 7.69 2.36 -7.29
N SER A 188 8.69 1.69 -6.80
CA SER A 188 9.63 2.28 -5.83
C SER A 188 11.04 1.72 -6.01
N LEU A 189 12.01 2.55 -5.72
CA LEU A 189 13.43 2.20 -5.67
C LEU A 189 13.99 2.75 -4.38
N SER A 190 14.72 1.95 -3.64
CA SER A 190 15.27 2.31 -2.33
C SER A 190 16.68 1.78 -2.14
N CYS A 191 17.45 2.42 -1.29
CA CYS A 191 18.78 1.99 -0.88
C CYS A 191 19.00 2.30 0.61
N SER A 192 19.74 1.45 1.29
CA SER A 192 20.17 1.67 2.68
C SER A 192 21.64 1.28 2.81
N VAL A 193 22.45 2.22 3.33
CA VAL A 193 23.90 1.99 3.51
C VAL A 193 24.36 2.37 4.90
N ILE A 194 25.54 1.88 5.25
CA ILE A 194 26.21 2.14 6.53
C ILE A 194 27.51 2.91 6.26
N ALA A 195 27.64 4.05 6.91
CA ALA A 195 28.89 4.80 6.96
C ALA A 195 29.63 4.53 8.26
N GLY A 196 30.96 4.50 8.20
CA GLY A 196 31.81 4.24 9.36
C GLY A 196 33.03 5.16 9.42
N VAL A 197 33.35 5.64 10.62
CA VAL A 197 34.57 6.32 10.94
C VAL A 197 35.02 5.82 12.31
N GLU A 198 36.22 5.24 12.40
CA GLU A 198 36.72 4.59 13.63
C GLU A 198 35.71 3.53 14.12
N ASP A 199 35.27 3.61 15.38
CA ASP A 199 34.31 2.69 16.00
C ASP A 199 32.85 3.16 15.87
N GLN A 200 32.60 4.24 15.13
CA GLN A 200 31.27 4.80 14.95
C GLN A 200 30.67 4.35 13.61
N LEU A 201 29.49 3.77 13.68
CA LEU A 201 28.71 3.36 12.53
C LEU A 201 27.37 4.09 12.54
N GLU A 202 27.01 4.65 11.41
CA GLU A 202 25.73 5.30 11.20
C GLU A 202 25.06 4.74 9.94
N ARG A 203 23.73 4.64 9.99
CA ARG A 203 22.89 4.11 8.92
C ARG A 203 21.83 5.12 8.52
N ASP A 204 21.59 5.23 7.24
CA ASP A 204 20.41 5.90 6.71
C ASP A 204 19.96 5.27 5.39
N TYR A 205 18.83 5.72 4.90
CA TYR A 205 18.22 5.24 3.66
C TYR A 205 17.69 6.40 2.82
N GLU A 206 17.48 6.12 1.54
CA GLU A 206 16.77 6.99 0.60
C GLU A 206 15.88 6.16 -0.30
N TYR A 207 14.82 6.78 -0.80
CA TYR A 207 13.91 6.13 -1.72
C TYR A 207 13.23 7.11 -2.65
N THR A 208 12.73 6.59 -3.76
CA THR A 208 11.79 7.25 -4.64
C THR A 208 10.57 6.37 -4.87
N ILE A 209 9.41 6.98 -5.02
CA ILE A 209 8.15 6.27 -5.18
C ILE A 209 7.20 7.05 -6.08
N SER A 210 6.59 6.37 -7.04
CA SER A 210 5.58 6.97 -7.92
C SER A 210 4.57 5.92 -8.42
N ARG A 211 3.45 6.38 -8.95
CA ARG A 211 2.52 5.56 -9.72
C ARG A 211 2.97 5.35 -11.16
N ASP A 212 3.78 6.25 -11.69
CA ASP A 212 4.40 6.16 -13.01
C ASP A 212 5.89 5.87 -12.85
N LEU A 213 6.37 4.77 -13.45
CA LEU A 213 7.78 4.38 -13.43
C LEU A 213 8.71 5.49 -13.93
N ASN A 214 8.25 6.27 -14.92
CA ASN A 214 9.04 7.35 -15.51
C ASN A 214 9.17 8.61 -14.61
N GLN A 215 8.45 8.64 -13.51
CA GLN A 215 8.50 9.73 -12.52
C GLN A 215 9.34 9.35 -11.28
N LEU A 216 9.96 8.18 -11.28
CA LEU A 216 10.97 7.86 -10.26
C LEU A 216 12.22 8.71 -10.49
N GLU A 217 12.89 9.07 -9.41
CA GLU A 217 14.26 9.57 -9.48
C GLU A 217 15.19 8.47 -10.04
N SER A 218 16.30 8.87 -10.64
CA SER A 218 17.25 7.92 -11.21
C SER A 218 17.88 7.02 -10.12
N ALA A 219 18.31 5.84 -10.52
CA ALA A 219 19.02 4.90 -9.65
C ALA A 219 20.26 5.56 -8.99
N SER A 220 21.04 6.28 -9.77
CA SER A 220 22.20 7.01 -9.28
C SER A 220 21.82 8.10 -8.28
N TRP A 221 20.74 8.86 -8.54
CA TRP A 221 20.26 9.88 -7.60
C TRP A 221 19.90 9.26 -6.24
N VAL A 222 19.14 8.16 -6.21
CA VAL A 222 18.75 7.49 -4.96
C VAL A 222 19.98 7.01 -4.20
N GLY A 223 20.93 6.36 -4.88
CA GLY A 223 22.15 5.86 -4.27
C GLY A 223 23.03 6.96 -3.69
N GLU A 224 23.32 8.01 -4.48
CA GLU A 224 24.14 9.15 -4.05
C GLU A 224 23.52 9.92 -2.87
N HIS A 225 22.20 10.14 -2.90
CA HIS A 225 21.49 10.82 -1.82
C HIS A 225 21.43 9.97 -0.56
N CYS A 226 21.25 8.65 -0.68
CA CYS A 226 21.37 7.71 0.42
C CYS A 226 22.74 7.83 1.11
N ALA A 227 23.84 7.76 0.35
CA ALA A 227 25.19 7.87 0.87
C ALA A 227 25.43 9.24 1.54
N LYS A 228 25.04 10.33 0.88
CA LYS A 228 25.14 11.70 1.42
C LYS A 228 24.41 11.85 2.76
N LYS A 229 23.19 11.34 2.84
CA LYS A 229 22.35 11.36 4.03
C LYS A 229 23.00 10.58 5.18
N THR A 230 23.49 9.37 4.89
CA THR A 230 24.18 8.51 5.85
C THR A 230 25.46 9.18 6.38
N LEU A 231 26.27 9.76 5.50
CA LEU A 231 27.50 10.48 5.90
C LEU A 231 27.22 11.69 6.78
N SER A 232 26.09 12.37 6.58
CA SER A 232 25.69 13.52 7.40
C SER A 232 25.38 13.17 8.86
N ARG A 233 25.15 11.87 9.15
CA ARG A 233 24.90 11.38 10.50
C ARG A 233 26.18 11.06 11.29
N LEU A 234 27.33 10.97 10.61
CA LEU A 234 28.60 10.66 11.28
C LEU A 234 28.96 11.74 12.31
N GLN A 235 29.60 11.29 13.41
CA GLN A 235 30.06 12.12 14.53
C GLN A 235 28.89 12.89 15.21
N PRO A 236 27.84 12.20 15.67
CA PRO A 236 26.71 12.85 16.35
C PRO A 236 27.19 13.52 17.65
N GLN A 237 26.66 14.71 17.94
CA GLN A 237 26.95 15.44 19.16
C GLN A 237 25.74 15.52 20.07
N LYS A 238 25.98 15.39 21.38
CA LYS A 238 24.93 15.61 22.38
C LYS A 238 24.63 17.10 22.50
N MET A 239 23.34 17.43 22.39
CA MET A 239 22.88 18.80 22.67
C MET A 239 22.40 18.91 24.11
N ALA A 240 22.62 20.06 24.73
CA ALA A 240 22.03 20.39 26.02
C ALA A 240 20.51 20.60 25.89
N THR A 241 19.77 20.38 26.98
CA THR A 241 18.33 20.70 27.03
C THR A 241 18.14 22.19 26.78
N GLN A 242 17.30 22.53 25.79
CA GLN A 242 17.08 23.91 25.38
C GLN A 242 15.70 24.08 24.77
N GLN A 243 15.24 25.31 24.69
CA GLN A 243 14.01 25.68 24.00
C GLN A 243 14.40 26.41 22.72
N VAL A 244 14.10 25.79 21.58
CA VAL A 244 14.47 26.28 20.25
C VAL A 244 13.35 26.04 19.25
N PRO A 245 13.27 26.81 18.16
CA PRO A 245 12.46 26.46 17.01
C PRO A 245 12.90 25.14 16.41
N VAL A 246 11.93 24.29 16.02
CA VAL A 246 12.17 22.99 15.39
C VAL A 246 11.67 23.00 13.96
N ILE A 247 12.52 22.62 13.01
CA ILE A 247 12.16 22.43 11.61
C ILE A 247 11.96 20.94 11.37
N PHE A 248 10.76 20.56 10.97
CA PHE A 248 10.46 19.21 10.51
C PHE A 248 10.65 19.13 9.00
N LEU A 249 11.54 18.26 8.54
CA LEU A 249 11.70 17.98 7.11
C LEU A 249 10.40 17.35 6.58
N ASN A 250 10.14 17.49 5.29
CA ASN A 250 8.89 17.06 4.65
C ASN A 250 8.58 15.58 4.86
N ASP A 251 9.56 14.71 4.77
CA ASP A 251 9.44 13.26 5.00
C ASP A 251 9.04 12.93 6.45
N VAL A 252 9.58 13.67 7.43
CA VAL A 252 9.25 13.50 8.86
C VAL A 252 7.97 14.24 9.25
N ALA A 253 7.68 15.38 8.60
CA ALA A 253 6.49 16.20 8.85
C ALA A 253 5.17 15.46 8.57
N THR A 254 5.19 14.47 7.66
CA THR A 254 4.05 13.56 7.43
C THR A 254 3.58 12.84 8.69
N GLY A 255 4.49 12.59 9.64
CA GLY A 255 4.16 12.03 10.95
C GLY A 255 3.20 12.91 11.76
N LEU A 256 3.37 14.23 11.72
CA LEU A 256 2.47 15.17 12.40
C LEU A 256 1.05 15.07 11.84
N ILE A 257 0.92 14.99 10.50
CA ILE A 257 -0.37 14.83 9.85
C ILE A 257 -0.99 13.47 10.18
N SER A 258 -0.18 12.41 10.25
CA SER A 258 -0.65 11.08 10.63
C SER A 258 -1.20 11.05 12.06
N HIS A 259 -0.55 11.72 13.01
CA HIS A 259 -1.06 11.87 14.38
C HIS A 259 -2.37 12.68 14.42
N LEU A 260 -2.46 13.77 13.65
CA LEU A 260 -3.68 14.54 13.55
C LEU A 260 -4.84 13.69 13.00
N THR A 261 -4.62 13.01 11.88
CA THR A 261 -5.67 12.17 11.26
C THR A 261 -6.10 11.01 12.16
N ALA A 262 -5.17 10.41 12.91
CA ALA A 262 -5.52 9.40 13.92
C ALA A 262 -6.37 9.99 15.04
N ALA A 263 -6.03 11.18 15.54
CA ALA A 263 -6.76 11.84 16.61
C ALA A 263 -8.19 12.26 16.24
N ILE A 264 -8.41 12.69 15.01
CA ILE A 264 -9.73 13.11 14.49
C ILE A 264 -10.53 11.97 13.86
N SER A 265 -10.04 10.74 13.88
CA SER A 265 -10.78 9.60 13.33
C SER A 265 -12.06 9.37 14.15
N GLY A 266 -13.18 9.10 13.44
CA GLY A 266 -14.51 8.97 14.08
C GLY A 266 -14.55 7.92 15.19
N GLY A 267 -13.90 6.77 15.01
CA GLY A 267 -13.80 5.73 16.03
C GLY A 267 -13.09 6.18 17.30
N THR A 268 -11.98 6.91 17.18
CA THR A 268 -11.23 7.46 18.31
C THR A 268 -12.05 8.52 19.06
N TYR A 269 -12.76 9.36 18.31
CA TYR A 269 -13.64 10.39 18.89
C TYR A 269 -14.82 9.79 19.64
N THR A 270 -15.47 8.76 19.06
CA THR A 270 -16.66 8.12 19.62
C THR A 270 -16.37 7.42 20.96
N VAL A 271 -15.19 6.84 21.13
CA VAL A 271 -14.80 6.17 22.39
C VAL A 271 -14.06 7.08 23.38
N ASN A 272 -14.06 8.41 23.16
CA ASN A 272 -13.37 9.40 24.00
C ASN A 272 -11.87 9.11 24.25
N GLN A 273 -11.20 8.48 23.31
CA GLN A 273 -9.77 8.16 23.40
C GLN A 273 -8.86 9.21 22.73
N VAL A 274 -9.40 10.37 22.41
CA VAL A 274 -8.66 11.48 21.82
C VAL A 274 -7.89 12.17 22.94
N PHE A 275 -6.69 11.90 23.23
CA PHE A 275 -5.85 12.52 24.26
C PHE A 275 -5.86 11.84 25.65
N CYS A 276 -5.60 10.51 25.71
CA CYS A 276 -5.06 9.91 26.94
C CYS A 276 -3.54 9.91 26.91
#